data_91e54e412feb6deabead12c4b8079adf
#
_entry.id   91e54e412feb6deabead12c4b8079adf
#
_cell.length_a   1.000
_cell.length_b   1.000
_cell.length_c   1.000
_cell.angle_alpha   90.00
_cell.angle_beta   90.00
_cell.angle_gamma   90.00
#
_symmetry.space_group_name_H-M   'P 1'
#
loop_
_entity.id
_entity.type
_entity.pdbx_description
1 polymer ?
#
loop_
_entity_poly.entity_id
_entity_poly.type
_entity_poly.pdbx_seq_one_letter_code
_entity_poly.pdbx_strand_id
1 'polypeptide(L)'
;MLAAGEELPADGEQAADLGKQSWRQLMLIVVAAIVVMLLIKAFVVQVYRIPSASMEDTLLTGDRVLVNKLVYHVRGIARGDIVVFSGQGSWGTTTGAADPAPPGNPLVRAVYDVLADVGVYSTQTYYIKRVIGLPGDHVMCCVDGKVTVNGIPLDETSYLFPGATPSAQPFDVIVPPGRLWVMGDNRAISDDSRGHMSAGFPALGTVPENEVAGRAFLIIWPSSQLGDLPIPSTFQQAALHPGAAGAVGAAALAGIPVLALRIRRVRTCRRLSRRGP
;
A
#
# COMPACT_ATOMS: atom_id res chain seq x y z
N MET A 1 -43.39 69.20 -26.76
CA MET A 1 -43.53 67.84 -26.25
C MET A 1 -42.41 67.01 -26.86
N LEU A 2 -41.39 66.76 -26.09
CA LEU A 2 -40.20 66.01 -26.53
C LEU A 2 -40.25 64.68 -25.72
N ALA A 3 -40.29 63.57 -26.44
CA ALA A 3 -40.21 62.24 -25.88
C ALA A 3 -38.80 61.93 -25.38
N ALA A 4 -38.72 61.50 -24.17
CA ALA A 4 -37.51 60.97 -23.55
C ALA A 4 -37.06 59.70 -24.26
N GLY A 5 -35.82 59.68 -24.75
CA GLY A 5 -35.19 58.46 -25.24
C GLY A 5 -34.77 57.62 -24.05
N GLU A 6 -35.34 56.46 -23.95
CA GLU A 6 -34.96 55.39 -22.99
C GLU A 6 -33.74 54.66 -23.58
N GLU A 7 -32.56 54.90 -23.01
CA GLU A 7 -31.36 54.14 -23.32
C GLU A 7 -31.50 52.74 -22.76
N LEU A 8 -31.57 51.74 -23.64
CA LEU A 8 -31.46 50.32 -23.29
C LEU A 8 -30.03 50.03 -22.79
N PRO A 9 -29.87 49.37 -21.64
CA PRO A 9 -28.54 49.01 -21.16
C PRO A 9 -27.91 47.96 -22.08
N ALA A 10 -26.62 48.16 -22.33
CA ALA A 10 -25.80 47.33 -23.22
C ALA A 10 -25.66 45.91 -22.69
N ASP A 11 -26.44 44.97 -23.19
CA ASP A 11 -26.43 43.53 -22.85
C ASP A 11 -25.07 42.85 -23.09
N GLY A 12 -24.15 43.48 -23.84
CA GLY A 12 -22.83 42.94 -24.14
C GLY A 12 -21.83 43.01 -22.98
N GLU A 13 -21.94 43.97 -22.09
CA GLU A 13 -21.00 44.16 -20.98
C GLU A 13 -21.28 43.20 -19.83
N GLN A 14 -22.55 42.90 -19.57
CA GLN A 14 -22.97 41.90 -18.57
C GLN A 14 -22.62 40.46 -18.97
N ALA A 15 -22.72 40.12 -20.25
CA ALA A 15 -22.33 38.80 -20.76
C ALA A 15 -20.81 38.53 -20.68
N ALA A 16 -19.99 39.59 -20.91
CA ALA A 16 -18.54 39.50 -20.80
C ALA A 16 -18.07 39.35 -19.35
N ASP A 17 -18.75 39.92 -18.37
CA ASP A 17 -18.41 39.85 -16.95
C ASP A 17 -18.82 38.50 -16.34
N LEU A 18 -19.97 37.96 -16.74
CA LEU A 18 -20.40 36.60 -16.39
C LEU A 18 -19.42 35.54 -16.91
N GLY A 19 -18.90 35.72 -18.12
CA GLY A 19 -17.88 34.82 -18.68
C GLY A 19 -16.56 34.86 -17.93
N LYS A 20 -16.10 36.03 -17.52
CA LYS A 20 -14.87 36.22 -16.73
C LYS A 20 -15.03 35.65 -15.31
N GLN A 21 -16.15 35.81 -14.69
CA GLN A 21 -16.44 35.28 -13.35
C GLN A 21 -16.51 33.75 -13.37
N SER A 22 -17.15 33.16 -14.37
CA SER A 22 -17.23 31.73 -14.58
C SER A 22 -15.84 31.11 -14.82
N TRP A 23 -14.99 31.75 -15.62
CA TRP A 23 -13.61 31.32 -15.87
C TRP A 23 -12.73 31.38 -14.62
N ARG A 24 -12.84 32.41 -13.81
CA ARG A 24 -12.10 32.54 -12.54
C ARG A 24 -12.53 31.43 -11.54
N GLN A 25 -13.82 31.14 -11.44
CA GLN A 25 -14.32 30.04 -10.61
C GLN A 25 -13.81 28.68 -11.10
N LEU A 26 -13.83 28.42 -12.41
CA LEU A 26 -13.28 27.20 -12.98
C LEU A 26 -11.79 27.06 -12.67
N MET A 27 -11.01 28.12 -12.84
CA MET A 27 -9.58 28.12 -12.51
C MET A 27 -9.32 27.84 -11.03
N LEU A 28 -10.11 28.42 -10.12
CA LEU A 28 -10.00 28.17 -8.69
C LEU A 28 -10.29 26.70 -8.34
N ILE A 29 -11.30 26.10 -8.96
CA ILE A 29 -11.65 24.69 -8.77
C ILE A 29 -10.51 23.80 -9.28
N VAL A 30 -9.96 24.09 -10.45
CA VAL A 30 -8.83 23.32 -11.02
C VAL A 30 -7.60 23.43 -10.11
N VAL A 31 -7.25 24.64 -9.66
CA VAL A 31 -6.12 24.85 -8.74
C VAL A 31 -6.36 24.11 -7.42
N ALA A 32 -7.55 24.22 -6.83
CA ALA A 32 -7.89 23.51 -5.61
C ALA A 32 -7.79 21.98 -5.79
N ALA A 33 -8.28 21.46 -6.91
CA ALA A 33 -8.17 20.02 -7.22
C ALA A 33 -6.71 19.56 -7.36
N ILE A 34 -5.87 20.37 -8.02
CA ILE A 34 -4.42 20.09 -8.13
C ILE A 34 -3.77 20.09 -6.74
N VAL A 35 -4.06 21.09 -5.92
CA VAL A 35 -3.51 21.18 -4.55
C VAL A 35 -3.93 19.97 -3.73
N VAL A 36 -5.20 19.58 -3.75
CA VAL A 36 -5.70 18.39 -3.05
C VAL A 36 -5.00 17.12 -3.57
N MET A 37 -4.86 16.97 -4.88
CA MET A 37 -4.14 15.84 -5.50
C MET A 37 -2.68 15.79 -5.03
N LEU A 38 -1.98 16.93 -4.98
CA LEU A 38 -0.60 17.01 -4.52
C LEU A 38 -0.49 16.65 -3.02
N LEU A 39 -1.42 17.12 -2.20
CA LEU A 39 -1.48 16.77 -0.77
C LEU A 39 -1.71 15.26 -0.58
N ILE A 40 -2.63 14.65 -1.32
CA ILE A 40 -2.85 13.21 -1.28
C ILE A 40 -1.57 12.46 -1.67
N LYS A 41 -0.91 12.87 -2.76
CA LYS A 41 0.35 12.28 -3.20
C LYS A 41 1.47 12.42 -2.18
N ALA A 42 1.61 13.60 -1.58
CA ALA A 42 2.68 13.88 -0.62
C ALA A 42 2.52 13.10 0.69
N PHE A 43 1.28 13.00 1.20
CA PHE A 43 1.04 12.52 2.57
C PHE A 43 0.39 11.13 2.65
N VAL A 44 -0.40 10.72 1.67
CA VAL A 44 -1.25 9.52 1.78
C VAL A 44 -0.69 8.34 1.00
N VAL A 45 -0.36 8.54 -0.29
CA VAL A 45 0.00 7.45 -1.19
C VAL A 45 1.19 7.85 -2.07
N GLN A 46 2.16 6.94 -2.19
CA GLN A 46 3.32 7.11 -3.06
C GLN A 46 3.44 5.94 -4.02
N VAL A 47 3.88 6.21 -5.25
CA VAL A 47 4.19 5.19 -6.26
C VAL A 47 5.65 4.80 -6.16
N TYR A 48 5.93 3.51 -6.08
CA TYR A 48 7.28 2.96 -6.18
C TYR A 48 7.39 2.02 -7.38
N ARG A 49 8.55 2.02 -8.01
CA ARG A 49 8.90 1.07 -9.06
C ARG A 49 9.69 -0.09 -8.45
N ILE A 50 9.38 -1.32 -8.84
CA ILE A 50 10.07 -2.51 -8.37
C ILE A 50 11.37 -2.68 -9.18
N PRO A 51 12.56 -2.56 -8.55
CA PRO A 51 13.83 -2.59 -9.27
C PRO A 51 14.40 -4.00 -9.44
N SER A 52 13.96 -4.98 -8.65
CA SER A 52 14.59 -6.30 -8.57
C SER A 52 13.56 -7.43 -8.47
N ALA A 53 14.02 -8.64 -8.78
CA ALA A 53 13.23 -9.86 -8.76
C ALA A 53 13.06 -10.49 -7.35
N SER A 54 13.45 -9.80 -6.28
CA SER A 54 13.43 -10.37 -4.92
C SER A 54 12.03 -10.65 -4.36
N MET A 55 11.00 -10.08 -4.97
CA MET A 55 9.60 -10.28 -4.62
C MET A 55 8.81 -10.97 -5.74
N GLU A 56 9.51 -11.60 -6.70
CA GLU A 56 8.87 -12.35 -7.80
C GLU A 56 7.94 -13.44 -7.28
N ASP A 57 6.93 -13.71 -8.04
CA ASP A 57 5.64 -14.29 -7.85
C ASP A 57 4.60 -13.24 -7.40
N THR A 58 4.90 -12.41 -6.40
CA THR A 58 3.99 -11.34 -5.96
C THR A 58 4.19 -10.03 -6.72
N LEU A 59 5.46 -9.64 -6.97
CA LEU A 59 5.82 -8.39 -7.66
C LEU A 59 6.92 -8.66 -8.69
N LEU A 60 6.68 -8.27 -9.93
CA LEU A 60 7.65 -8.41 -11.00
C LEU A 60 8.55 -7.18 -11.13
N THR A 61 9.77 -7.41 -11.64
CA THR A 61 10.67 -6.29 -11.96
C THR A 61 10.04 -5.35 -12.98
N GLY A 62 9.98 -4.07 -12.65
CA GLY A 62 9.35 -3.02 -13.46
C GLY A 62 7.94 -2.66 -13.06
N ASP A 63 7.28 -3.44 -12.21
CA ASP A 63 5.96 -3.11 -11.66
C ASP A 63 5.99 -1.75 -10.96
N ARG A 64 4.85 -1.07 -10.97
CA ARG A 64 4.61 0.13 -10.15
C ARG A 64 3.54 -0.18 -9.14
N VAL A 65 3.87 0.06 -7.88
CA VAL A 65 3.00 -0.24 -6.74
C VAL A 65 2.62 1.03 -6.01
N LEU A 66 1.38 1.08 -5.52
CA LEU A 66 0.93 2.10 -4.58
C LEU A 66 1.28 1.69 -3.16
N VAL A 67 1.89 2.62 -2.44
CA VAL A 67 2.28 2.46 -1.04
C VAL A 67 1.50 3.45 -0.19
N ASN A 68 0.75 2.94 0.78
CA ASN A 68 0.02 3.74 1.75
C ASN A 68 0.97 4.11 2.90
N LYS A 69 1.24 5.41 3.05
CA LYS A 69 2.12 5.97 4.09
C LYS A 69 1.43 6.14 5.43
N LEU A 70 0.10 6.31 5.43
CA LEU A 70 -0.68 6.60 6.64
C LEU A 70 -1.16 5.35 7.37
N VAL A 71 -1.11 4.18 6.75
CA VAL A 71 -1.69 2.96 7.32
C VAL A 71 -1.14 2.65 8.71
N TYR A 72 0.15 2.91 8.94
CA TYR A 72 0.81 2.60 10.21
C TYR A 72 0.63 3.68 11.29
N HIS A 73 -0.06 4.79 10.95
CA HIS A 73 -0.58 5.74 11.95
C HIS A 73 -1.93 5.30 12.53
N VAL A 74 -2.64 4.41 11.82
CA VAL A 74 -3.98 3.94 12.20
C VAL A 74 -3.93 2.53 12.80
N ARG A 75 -3.03 1.67 12.30
CA ARG A 75 -2.79 0.32 12.82
C ARG A 75 -1.31 0.01 12.89
N GLY A 76 -0.93 -0.93 13.71
CA GLY A 76 0.44 -1.46 13.72
C GLY A 76 0.80 -2.20 12.42
N ILE A 77 2.10 -2.40 12.20
CA ILE A 77 2.61 -3.28 11.16
C ILE A 77 2.15 -4.71 11.49
N ALA A 78 1.76 -5.47 10.46
CA ALA A 78 1.27 -6.82 10.62
C ALA A 78 2.16 -7.82 9.86
N ARG A 79 2.21 -9.07 10.34
CA ARG A 79 2.83 -10.17 9.61
C ARG A 79 2.13 -10.33 8.26
N GLY A 80 2.91 -10.57 7.20
CA GLY A 80 2.41 -10.66 5.83
C GLY A 80 2.28 -9.33 5.10
N ASP A 81 2.38 -8.17 5.77
CA ASP A 81 2.45 -6.87 5.09
C ASP A 81 3.66 -6.82 4.17
N ILE A 82 3.47 -6.29 2.96
CA ILE A 82 4.57 -5.94 2.08
C ILE A 82 4.95 -4.49 2.39
N VAL A 83 6.14 -4.29 2.95
CA VAL A 83 6.62 -2.99 3.40
C VAL A 83 7.68 -2.43 2.48
N VAL A 84 7.63 -1.11 2.28
CA VAL A 84 8.71 -0.33 1.67
C VAL A 84 9.43 0.39 2.80
N PHE A 85 10.76 0.29 2.85
CA PHE A 85 11.56 0.87 3.91
C PHE A 85 12.91 1.37 3.40
N SER A 86 13.52 2.31 4.11
CA SER A 86 14.89 2.74 3.86
C SER A 86 15.87 1.76 4.52
N GLY A 87 17.06 1.61 3.95
CA GLY A 87 18.09 0.78 4.56
C GLY A 87 19.08 1.56 5.43
N GLN A 88 18.85 2.84 5.68
CA GLN A 88 19.86 3.74 6.27
C GLN A 88 20.32 3.33 7.67
N GLY A 89 19.44 2.85 8.51
CA GLY A 89 19.75 2.41 9.88
C GLY A 89 19.86 0.89 10.03
N SER A 90 19.80 0.13 8.92
CA SER A 90 19.86 -1.33 8.95
C SER A 90 20.85 -1.90 7.95
N TRP A 91 20.54 -1.89 6.67
CA TRP A 91 21.29 -2.59 5.61
C TRP A 91 22.26 -1.69 4.85
N GLY A 92 22.33 -0.41 5.17
CA GLY A 92 23.14 0.58 4.48
C GLY A 92 22.55 1.00 3.13
N THR A 93 23.26 1.88 2.43
CA THR A 93 22.85 2.43 1.14
C THR A 93 23.49 1.70 -0.04
N THR A 94 23.75 0.40 0.08
CA THR A 94 24.36 -0.36 -1.03
C THR A 94 23.36 -0.47 -2.17
N THR A 95 23.61 0.33 -3.20
CA THR A 95 23.19 0.17 -4.60
C THR A 95 21.84 -0.48 -4.88
N GLY A 96 20.76 0.03 -4.26
CA GLY A 96 19.45 -0.02 -4.87
C GLY A 96 19.49 0.89 -6.11
N ALA A 97 18.75 0.56 -7.15
CA ALA A 97 18.67 1.39 -8.33
C ALA A 97 18.31 2.83 -7.94
N ALA A 98 19.30 3.71 -7.90
CA ALA A 98 19.03 5.14 -7.82
C ALA A 98 18.22 5.52 -9.06
N ASP A 99 17.20 6.34 -8.87
CA ASP A 99 16.52 6.96 -10.01
C ASP A 99 17.57 7.64 -10.90
N PRO A 100 17.39 7.66 -12.22
CA PRO A 100 18.35 8.24 -13.14
C PRO A 100 18.71 9.65 -12.70
N ALA A 101 20.00 9.98 -12.79
CA ALA A 101 20.53 11.27 -12.40
C ALA A 101 19.70 12.41 -13.03
N PRO A 102 19.42 13.50 -12.29
CA PRO A 102 18.61 14.59 -12.78
C PRO A 102 19.23 15.17 -14.06
N PRO A 103 18.40 15.53 -15.06
CA PRO A 103 18.88 16.10 -16.33
C PRO A 103 19.74 17.33 -16.11
N GLY A 104 20.76 17.54 -16.95
CA GLY A 104 21.70 18.64 -16.83
C GLY A 104 21.14 20.04 -17.10
N ASN A 105 19.88 20.15 -17.55
CA ASN A 105 19.20 21.43 -17.77
C ASN A 105 18.70 22.02 -16.43
N PRO A 106 19.09 23.26 -16.05
CA PRO A 106 18.76 23.84 -14.74
C PRO A 106 17.26 24.02 -14.50
N LEU A 107 16.46 24.29 -15.54
CA LEU A 107 14.99 24.38 -15.42
C LEU A 107 14.36 23.02 -15.16
N VAL A 108 14.84 22.00 -15.87
CA VAL A 108 14.36 20.62 -15.66
C VAL A 108 14.79 20.12 -14.30
N ARG A 109 16.00 20.48 -13.85
CA ARG A 109 16.50 20.15 -12.52
C ARG A 109 15.67 20.78 -11.41
N ALA A 110 15.31 22.08 -11.54
CA ALA A 110 14.42 22.75 -10.58
C ALA A 110 13.04 22.08 -10.50
N VAL A 111 12.48 21.63 -11.63
CA VAL A 111 11.24 20.84 -11.65
C VAL A 111 11.45 19.47 -10.99
N TYR A 112 12.58 18.82 -11.24
CA TYR A 112 12.94 17.55 -10.58
C TYR A 112 13.09 17.71 -9.07
N ASP A 113 13.75 18.79 -8.59
CA ASP A 113 13.94 19.06 -7.16
C ASP A 113 12.57 19.29 -6.48
N VAL A 114 11.68 20.08 -7.10
CA VAL A 114 10.31 20.28 -6.60
C VAL A 114 9.51 18.96 -6.60
N LEU A 115 9.67 18.14 -7.64
CA LEU A 115 9.00 16.85 -7.73
C LEU A 115 9.57 15.81 -6.75
N ALA A 116 10.85 15.91 -6.42
CA ALA A 116 11.48 15.11 -5.37
C ALA A 116 11.00 15.54 -3.98
N ASP A 117 10.91 16.85 -3.72
CA ASP A 117 10.38 17.39 -2.44
C ASP A 117 8.91 16.97 -2.20
N VAL A 118 8.10 16.90 -3.26
CA VAL A 118 6.73 16.37 -3.15
C VAL A 118 6.65 14.85 -3.27
N GLY A 119 7.79 14.15 -3.22
CA GLY A 119 7.86 12.68 -3.18
C GLY A 119 7.49 11.97 -4.50
N VAL A 120 7.60 12.65 -5.63
CA VAL A 120 7.39 12.06 -6.97
C VAL A 120 8.62 11.26 -7.41
N TYR A 121 9.81 11.70 -7.01
CA TYR A 121 11.08 11.01 -7.17
C TYR A 121 11.75 10.85 -5.82
N SER A 122 12.42 9.73 -5.60
CA SER A 122 13.21 9.49 -4.39
C SER A 122 14.67 9.32 -4.76
N THR A 123 15.52 10.11 -4.13
CA THR A 123 16.99 9.96 -4.20
C THR A 123 17.52 8.90 -3.23
N GLN A 124 16.64 8.32 -2.39
CA GLN A 124 16.99 7.32 -1.40
C GLN A 124 16.74 5.91 -1.95
N THR A 125 17.63 4.99 -1.57
CA THR A 125 17.43 3.57 -1.83
C THR A 125 16.35 3.03 -0.93
N TYR A 126 15.27 2.52 -1.53
CA TYR A 126 14.21 1.82 -0.83
C TYR A 126 14.24 0.34 -1.15
N TYR A 127 13.98 -0.44 -0.12
CA TYR A 127 13.78 -1.88 -0.21
C TYR A 127 12.30 -2.21 -0.11
N ILE A 128 11.89 -3.30 -0.75
CA ILE A 128 10.55 -3.85 -0.61
C ILE A 128 10.65 -5.32 -0.23
N LYS A 129 10.02 -5.70 0.88
CA LYS A 129 10.06 -7.05 1.43
C LYS A 129 8.73 -7.35 2.15
N ARG A 130 8.51 -8.65 2.42
CA ARG A 130 7.38 -9.10 3.23
C ARG A 130 7.79 -9.24 4.70
N VAL A 131 6.95 -8.72 5.60
CA VAL A 131 7.13 -8.88 7.06
C VAL A 131 6.77 -10.31 7.44
N ILE A 132 7.73 -11.03 8.00
CA ILE A 132 7.55 -12.39 8.51
C ILE A 132 7.44 -12.38 10.03
N GLY A 133 8.30 -11.62 10.73
CA GLY A 133 8.30 -11.51 12.19
C GLY A 133 8.19 -10.06 12.67
N LEU A 134 7.44 -9.89 13.74
CA LEU A 134 7.24 -8.65 14.49
C LEU A 134 8.16 -8.62 15.73
N PRO A 135 8.31 -7.46 16.40
CA PRO A 135 9.09 -7.38 17.64
C PRO A 135 8.68 -8.45 18.67
N GLY A 136 9.65 -9.17 19.18
CA GLY A 136 9.45 -10.27 20.14
C GLY A 136 9.10 -11.62 19.52
N ASP A 137 8.86 -11.71 18.23
CA ASP A 137 8.61 -13.00 17.59
C ASP A 137 9.88 -13.85 17.53
N HIS A 138 9.72 -15.13 17.76
CA HIS A 138 10.71 -16.17 17.48
C HIS A 138 10.49 -16.69 16.05
N VAL A 139 11.37 -16.34 15.14
CA VAL A 139 11.31 -16.76 13.73
C VAL A 139 12.42 -17.74 13.44
N MET A 140 12.07 -18.92 12.94
CA MET A 140 13.03 -20.00 12.74
C MET A 140 12.81 -20.69 11.39
N CYS A 141 13.83 -21.13 10.74
CA CYS A 141 13.82 -22.05 9.61
C CYS A 141 14.84 -23.18 9.80
N CYS A 142 14.52 -24.41 9.49
CA CYS A 142 13.26 -24.90 8.98
C CYS A 142 12.81 -26.08 9.84
N VAL A 143 11.54 -26.06 10.24
CA VAL A 143 10.87 -27.19 10.88
C VAL A 143 10.01 -27.85 9.82
N ASP A 144 10.26 -29.10 9.53
CA ASP A 144 9.59 -29.86 8.46
C ASP A 144 9.58 -29.12 7.12
N GLY A 145 10.70 -28.42 6.80
CA GLY A 145 10.87 -27.65 5.57
C GLY A 145 10.11 -26.32 5.53
N LYS A 146 9.57 -25.84 6.65
CA LYS A 146 8.78 -24.58 6.73
C LYS A 146 9.43 -23.58 7.65
N VAL A 147 9.23 -22.29 7.34
CA VAL A 147 9.46 -21.21 8.28
C VAL A 147 8.40 -21.27 9.37
N THR A 148 8.82 -21.07 10.61
CA THR A 148 7.92 -21.00 11.76
C THR A 148 8.00 -19.62 12.43
N VAL A 149 6.89 -19.15 12.94
CA VAL A 149 6.81 -17.95 13.79
C VAL A 149 6.15 -18.37 15.11
N ASN A 150 6.88 -18.20 16.21
CA ASN A 150 6.46 -18.64 17.56
C ASN A 150 6.07 -20.12 17.60
N GLY A 151 6.80 -20.95 16.83
CA GLY A 151 6.52 -22.39 16.70
C GLY A 151 5.37 -22.74 15.74
N ILE A 152 4.68 -21.75 15.15
CA ILE A 152 3.58 -21.97 14.20
C ILE A 152 4.15 -22.01 12.78
N PRO A 153 3.99 -23.12 12.03
CA PRO A 153 4.48 -23.24 10.69
C PRO A 153 3.66 -22.38 9.71
N LEU A 154 4.37 -21.70 8.80
CA LEU A 154 3.75 -20.91 7.74
C LEU A 154 3.51 -21.78 6.50
N ASP A 155 2.33 -21.68 5.93
CA ASP A 155 2.07 -22.16 4.57
C ASP A 155 2.34 -21.01 3.60
N GLU A 156 3.50 -21.06 2.95
CA GLU A 156 4.00 -19.99 2.11
C GLU A 156 3.69 -20.19 0.61
N THR A 157 2.99 -21.28 0.28
CA THR A 157 2.71 -21.69 -1.12
C THR A 157 1.98 -20.64 -1.94
N SER A 158 1.22 -19.74 -1.29
CA SER A 158 0.44 -18.70 -1.97
C SER A 158 1.23 -17.47 -2.41
N TYR A 159 2.50 -17.34 -2.01
CA TYR A 159 3.33 -16.18 -2.33
C TYR A 159 4.81 -16.50 -2.55
N LEU A 160 5.23 -17.72 -2.23
CA LEU A 160 6.61 -18.14 -2.45
C LEU A 160 6.83 -18.40 -3.94
N PHE A 161 7.95 -17.88 -4.48
CA PHE A 161 8.31 -18.14 -5.88
C PHE A 161 8.30 -19.65 -6.18
N PRO A 162 7.67 -20.11 -7.25
CA PRO A 162 7.54 -21.51 -7.59
C PRO A 162 8.89 -22.25 -7.61
N GLY A 163 8.97 -23.35 -6.86
CA GLY A 163 10.19 -24.15 -6.74
C GLY A 163 11.25 -23.60 -5.77
N ALA A 164 11.01 -22.43 -5.16
CA ALA A 164 11.91 -21.93 -4.12
C ALA A 164 11.66 -22.68 -2.79
N THR A 165 12.75 -22.98 -2.08
CA THR A 165 12.67 -23.45 -0.70
C THR A 165 12.42 -22.28 0.26
N PRO A 166 11.75 -22.46 1.40
CA PRO A 166 11.50 -21.40 2.38
C PRO A 166 12.77 -20.67 2.85
N SER A 167 13.88 -21.38 2.98
CA SER A 167 15.22 -20.82 3.10
C SER A 167 16.27 -21.86 2.72
N ALA A 168 17.31 -21.42 2.02
CA ALA A 168 18.49 -22.25 1.75
C ALA A 168 19.43 -22.36 2.96
N GLN A 169 19.32 -21.43 3.91
CA GLN A 169 20.13 -21.37 5.12
C GLN A 169 19.23 -21.47 6.35
N PRO A 170 19.60 -22.27 7.36
CA PRO A 170 18.89 -22.27 8.62
C PRO A 170 19.10 -20.93 9.33
N PHE A 171 18.08 -20.50 10.05
CA PHE A 171 18.16 -19.35 10.94
C PHE A 171 17.25 -19.56 12.14
N ASP A 172 17.60 -18.91 13.24
CA ASP A 172 16.89 -18.95 14.51
C ASP A 172 17.08 -17.57 15.16
N VAL A 173 16.01 -16.78 15.24
CA VAL A 173 16.10 -15.38 15.66
C VAL A 173 14.91 -14.96 16.50
N ILE A 174 15.17 -14.29 17.61
CA ILE A 174 14.16 -13.52 18.33
C ILE A 174 14.27 -12.09 17.82
N VAL A 175 13.19 -11.59 17.20
CA VAL A 175 13.16 -10.26 16.61
C VAL A 175 13.28 -9.21 17.70
N PRO A 176 14.29 -8.31 17.66
CA PRO A 176 14.48 -7.31 18.70
C PRO A 176 13.31 -6.32 18.80
N PRO A 177 13.12 -5.65 19.94
CA PRO A 177 12.10 -4.61 20.10
C PRO A 177 12.23 -3.50 19.05
N GLY A 178 11.09 -3.04 18.49
CA GLY A 178 11.03 -1.99 17.48
C GLY A 178 11.64 -2.36 16.13
N ARG A 179 11.82 -3.67 15.85
CA ARG A 179 12.40 -4.15 14.60
C ARG A 179 11.56 -5.22 13.94
N LEU A 180 11.80 -5.47 12.68
CA LEU A 180 11.07 -6.42 11.84
C LEU A 180 12.03 -7.45 11.23
N TRP A 181 11.59 -8.69 11.16
CA TRP A 181 12.23 -9.70 10.32
C TRP A 181 11.50 -9.74 8.99
N VAL A 182 12.20 -9.40 7.91
CA VAL A 182 11.61 -9.30 6.58
C VAL A 182 12.28 -10.25 5.60
N MET A 183 11.51 -10.83 4.69
CA MET A 183 12.00 -11.75 3.67
C MET A 183 11.40 -11.41 2.30
N GLY A 184 12.15 -11.69 1.23
CA GLY A 184 11.59 -11.62 -0.13
C GLY A 184 10.79 -12.86 -0.46
N ASP A 185 9.85 -12.75 -1.38
CA ASP A 185 9.01 -13.88 -1.83
C ASP A 185 9.80 -14.81 -2.77
N ASN A 186 10.74 -14.27 -3.55
CA ASN A 186 11.75 -15.06 -4.25
C ASN A 186 12.95 -15.35 -3.33
N ARG A 187 12.80 -16.36 -2.48
CA ARG A 187 13.76 -16.75 -1.44
C ARG A 187 15.18 -17.05 -1.95
N ALA A 188 15.28 -17.50 -3.19
CA ALA A 188 16.57 -17.94 -3.77
C ALA A 188 17.52 -16.79 -4.06
N ILE A 189 16.97 -15.62 -4.44
CA ILE A 189 17.79 -14.46 -4.87
C ILE A 189 17.57 -13.22 -4.00
N SER A 190 16.70 -13.30 -2.98
CA SER A 190 16.41 -12.17 -2.11
C SER A 190 17.56 -11.94 -1.12
N ASP A 191 18.20 -10.78 -1.25
CA ASP A 191 19.01 -10.22 -0.17
C ASP A 191 18.05 -9.57 0.84
N ASP A 192 17.88 -10.21 1.99
CA ASP A 192 16.92 -9.86 3.03
C ASP A 192 17.50 -10.10 4.43
N SER A 193 16.68 -10.12 5.46
CA SER A 193 17.15 -10.27 6.85
C SER A 193 18.08 -11.48 7.04
N ARG A 194 17.90 -12.57 6.29
CA ARG A 194 18.73 -13.77 6.36
C ARG A 194 20.17 -13.48 5.87
N GLY A 195 20.28 -12.86 4.70
CA GLY A 195 21.57 -12.50 4.11
C GLY A 195 22.32 -11.49 4.97
N HIS A 196 21.63 -10.46 5.44
CA HIS A 196 22.21 -9.42 6.29
C HIS A 196 22.62 -9.94 7.67
N MET A 197 21.85 -10.85 8.26
CA MET A 197 22.25 -11.56 9.47
C MET A 197 23.52 -12.36 9.26
N SER A 198 23.61 -13.15 8.20
CA SER A 198 24.79 -13.97 7.86
C SER A 198 26.01 -13.12 7.55
N ALA A 199 25.85 -11.93 7.01
CA ALA A 199 26.91 -10.96 6.77
C ALA A 199 27.33 -10.17 8.02
N GLY A 200 26.73 -10.45 9.18
CA GLY A 200 27.09 -9.81 10.45
C GLY A 200 26.58 -8.38 10.63
N PHE A 201 25.53 -7.99 9.89
CA PHE A 201 24.89 -6.67 10.07
C PHE A 201 24.32 -6.51 11.48
N PRO A 202 24.29 -5.26 12.00
CA PRO A 202 23.75 -4.97 13.34
C PRO A 202 22.30 -5.48 13.51
N ALA A 203 21.97 -5.82 14.75
CA ALA A 203 20.64 -6.26 15.14
C ALA A 203 20.10 -7.43 14.27
N LEU A 204 20.96 -8.39 13.95
CA LEU A 204 20.62 -9.64 13.25
C LEU A 204 20.01 -9.41 11.85
N GLY A 205 20.40 -8.36 11.15
CA GLY A 205 19.87 -8.03 9.83
C GLY A 205 18.40 -7.61 9.82
N THR A 206 17.80 -7.34 10.98
CA THR A 206 16.42 -6.86 11.10
C THR A 206 16.30 -5.38 10.72
N VAL A 207 15.09 -4.95 10.35
CA VAL A 207 14.78 -3.58 9.91
C VAL A 207 14.07 -2.82 11.03
N PRO A 208 14.47 -1.57 11.36
CA PRO A 208 13.73 -0.74 12.31
C PRO A 208 12.32 -0.40 11.80
N GLU A 209 11.31 -0.45 12.67
CA GLU A 209 9.93 -0.09 12.31
C GLU A 209 9.80 1.36 11.83
N ASN A 210 10.59 2.27 12.39
CA ASN A 210 10.59 3.70 12.02
C ASN A 210 11.21 3.99 10.65
N GLU A 211 11.88 3.02 10.01
CA GLU A 211 12.36 3.13 8.64
C GLU A 211 11.31 2.73 7.61
N VAL A 212 10.18 2.17 8.05
CA VAL A 212 9.11 1.76 7.15
C VAL A 212 8.37 2.98 6.61
N ALA A 213 8.51 3.22 5.30
CA ALA A 213 7.84 4.31 4.60
C ALA A 213 6.33 4.06 4.41
N GLY A 214 5.92 2.79 4.34
CA GLY A 214 4.50 2.42 4.22
C GLY A 214 4.29 1.00 3.71
N ARG A 215 3.01 0.64 3.53
CA ARG A 215 2.55 -0.66 3.02
C ARG A 215 2.25 -0.59 1.53
N ALA A 216 2.84 -1.47 0.73
CA ALA A 216 2.40 -1.72 -0.64
C ALA A 216 1.08 -2.48 -0.61
N PHE A 217 0.07 -2.00 -1.37
CA PHE A 217 -1.28 -2.57 -1.31
C PHE A 217 -1.93 -2.79 -2.68
N LEU A 218 -1.40 -2.19 -3.74
CA LEU A 218 -1.96 -2.28 -5.09
C LEU A 218 -0.86 -2.18 -6.15
N ILE A 219 -0.88 -3.07 -7.15
CA ILE A 219 -0.10 -2.94 -8.38
C ILE A 219 -0.91 -2.11 -9.37
N ILE A 220 -0.33 -1.03 -9.89
CA ILE A 220 -1.01 -0.10 -10.82
C ILE A 220 -0.47 -0.15 -12.25
N TRP A 221 0.66 -0.79 -12.46
CA TRP A 221 1.32 -0.93 -13.76
C TRP A 221 2.24 -2.14 -13.78
N PRO A 222 2.31 -2.89 -14.89
CA PRO A 222 1.50 -2.77 -16.12
C PRO A 222 0.04 -3.17 -15.90
N SER A 223 -0.85 -2.81 -16.83
CA SER A 223 -2.29 -3.12 -16.71
C SER A 223 -2.59 -4.62 -16.66
N SER A 224 -1.70 -5.45 -17.20
CA SER A 224 -1.78 -6.93 -17.13
C SER A 224 -1.52 -7.49 -15.73
N GLN A 225 -0.92 -6.71 -14.82
CA GLN A 225 -0.59 -7.09 -13.44
C GLN A 225 -1.43 -6.31 -12.40
N LEU A 226 -2.41 -5.52 -12.89
CA LEU A 226 -3.27 -4.74 -11.99
C LEU A 226 -3.94 -5.65 -10.96
N GLY A 227 -3.69 -5.40 -9.67
CA GLY A 227 -4.23 -6.23 -8.60
C GLY A 227 -3.88 -5.73 -7.21
N ASP A 228 -4.68 -6.14 -6.24
CA ASP A 228 -4.42 -5.88 -4.82
C ASP A 228 -3.33 -6.81 -4.28
N LEU A 229 -2.73 -6.39 -3.18
CA LEU A 229 -1.69 -7.13 -2.45
C LEU A 229 -2.24 -7.51 -1.06
N PRO A 230 -3.04 -8.58 -0.98
CA PRO A 230 -3.62 -9.03 0.28
C PRO A 230 -2.57 -9.63 1.21
N ILE A 231 -2.88 -9.66 2.50
CA ILE A 231 -2.10 -10.44 3.47
C ILE A 231 -2.46 -11.91 3.28
N PRO A 232 -1.49 -12.79 3.00
CA PRO A 232 -1.73 -14.23 2.86
C PRO A 232 -2.40 -14.83 4.10
N SER A 233 -3.31 -15.80 3.90
CA SER A 233 -4.11 -16.41 4.97
C SER A 233 -3.27 -17.11 6.03
N THR A 234 -2.06 -17.58 5.67
CA THR A 234 -1.13 -18.19 6.62
C THR A 234 -0.76 -17.25 7.79
N PHE A 235 -0.77 -15.94 7.59
CA PHE A 235 -0.52 -14.96 8.65
C PHE A 235 -1.77 -14.62 9.47
N GLN A 236 -2.95 -15.11 9.06
CA GLN A 236 -4.22 -14.89 9.77
C GLN A 236 -4.57 -16.02 10.73
N GLN A 237 -3.69 -17.00 10.92
CA GLN A 237 -3.88 -18.10 11.87
C GLN A 237 -4.07 -17.54 13.28
N ALA A 238 -5.14 -17.98 13.98
CA ALA A 238 -5.46 -17.52 15.34
C ALA A 238 -4.30 -17.72 16.33
N ALA A 239 -3.51 -18.77 16.14
CA ALA A 239 -2.34 -19.07 16.97
C ALA A 239 -1.22 -17.99 16.86
N LEU A 240 -1.15 -17.27 15.76
CA LEU A 240 -0.23 -16.14 15.60
C LEU A 240 -0.73 -14.83 16.26
N HIS A 241 -1.99 -14.82 16.76
CA HIS A 241 -2.64 -13.67 17.38
C HIS A 241 -3.22 -14.02 18.77
N PRO A 242 -2.41 -14.45 19.75
CA PRO A 242 -2.90 -14.97 21.02
C PRO A 242 -3.76 -13.98 21.81
N GLY A 243 -3.65 -12.67 21.55
CA GLY A 243 -4.48 -11.62 22.16
C GLY A 243 -5.87 -11.47 21.55
N ALA A 244 -6.10 -11.95 20.32
CA ALA A 244 -7.40 -11.82 19.63
C ALA A 244 -8.43 -12.85 20.11
N ALA A 245 -7.99 -13.98 20.63
CA ALA A 245 -8.88 -15.05 21.14
C ALA A 245 -9.68 -14.62 22.38
N GLY A 246 -9.17 -13.65 23.17
CA GLY A 246 -9.86 -13.10 24.34
C GLY A 246 -10.98 -12.10 24.01
N ALA A 247 -10.92 -11.43 22.85
CA ALA A 247 -11.88 -10.39 22.48
C ALA A 247 -13.21 -10.96 21.96
N VAL A 248 -13.20 -12.17 21.40
CA VAL A 248 -14.41 -12.81 20.86
C VAL A 248 -15.26 -13.42 21.98
N GLY A 249 -14.64 -13.80 23.10
CA GLY A 249 -15.36 -14.36 24.27
C GLY A 249 -16.11 -13.33 25.11
N ALA A 250 -15.71 -12.05 25.11
CA ALA A 250 -16.33 -11.01 25.94
C ALA A 250 -17.52 -10.31 25.26
N ALA A 251 -17.64 -10.37 23.94
CA ALA A 251 -18.75 -9.76 23.19
C ALA A 251 -20.03 -10.61 23.13
N ALA A 252 -19.95 -11.89 23.53
CA ALA A 252 -21.10 -12.81 23.45
C ALA A 252 -22.12 -12.67 24.60
N LEU A 253 -21.89 -11.81 25.58
CA LEU A 253 -22.81 -11.61 26.72
C LEU A 253 -23.58 -10.28 26.72
N ALA A 254 -23.42 -9.42 25.71
CA ALA A 254 -24.24 -8.24 25.53
C ALA A 254 -25.31 -8.51 24.46
N GLY A 255 -26.39 -9.22 24.86
CA GLY A 255 -27.54 -9.46 24.01
C GLY A 255 -28.26 -8.17 23.65
N ILE A 256 -28.03 -7.67 22.43
CA ILE A 256 -28.90 -6.68 21.80
C ILE A 256 -29.80 -7.44 20.83
N PRO A 257 -31.15 -7.44 21.05
CA PRO A 257 -32.07 -8.10 20.13
C PRO A 257 -32.08 -7.33 18.80
N VAL A 258 -31.53 -7.93 17.76
CA VAL A 258 -31.70 -7.43 16.38
C VAL A 258 -33.15 -7.61 15.98
N LEU A 259 -33.89 -6.51 15.96
CA LEU A 259 -35.24 -6.41 15.44
C LEU A 259 -35.22 -6.73 13.94
N ALA A 260 -35.60 -7.94 13.59
CA ALA A 260 -35.69 -8.41 12.23
C ALA A 260 -36.79 -7.68 11.46
N LEU A 261 -36.41 -6.71 10.66
CA LEU A 261 -37.30 -6.04 9.70
C LEU A 261 -37.63 -7.02 8.56
N ARG A 262 -38.80 -7.70 8.68
CA ARG A 262 -39.37 -8.52 7.61
C ARG A 262 -39.82 -7.63 6.46
N ILE A 263 -39.07 -7.50 5.40
CA ILE A 263 -39.52 -6.93 4.12
C ILE A 263 -40.42 -7.97 3.44
N ARG A 264 -41.72 -7.72 3.47
CA ARG A 264 -42.74 -8.47 2.69
C ARG A 264 -42.51 -8.14 1.20
N ARG A 265 -42.00 -9.09 0.43
CA ARG A 265 -42.10 -9.07 -1.03
C ARG A 265 -43.52 -9.32 -1.46
N VAL A 266 -44.21 -8.28 -2.00
CA VAL A 266 -45.46 -8.41 -2.71
C VAL A 266 -45.19 -9.09 -4.05
N ARG A 267 -45.63 -10.35 -4.17
CA ARG A 267 -45.66 -11.05 -5.49
C ARG A 267 -46.96 -10.63 -6.21
N THR A 268 -46.86 -9.80 -7.23
CA THR A 268 -47.91 -9.55 -8.22
C THR A 268 -48.04 -10.75 -9.14
N CYS A 269 -49.08 -11.53 -8.93
CA CYS A 269 -49.54 -12.58 -9.84
C CYS A 269 -50.17 -11.96 -11.09
N ARG A 270 -49.49 -11.95 -12.22
CA ARG A 270 -50.04 -11.63 -13.54
C ARG A 270 -50.67 -12.89 -14.12
N ARG A 271 -52.03 -13.03 -14.02
CA ARG A 271 -52.80 -14.04 -14.76
C ARG A 271 -52.79 -13.68 -16.26
N LEU A 272 -52.19 -14.51 -17.07
CA LEU A 272 -52.46 -14.51 -18.51
C LEU A 272 -53.62 -15.47 -18.79
N SER A 273 -54.73 -14.86 -19.20
CA SER A 273 -55.91 -15.53 -19.75
C SER A 273 -55.53 -16.13 -21.10
N ARG A 274 -55.61 -17.47 -21.23
CA ARG A 274 -55.72 -18.16 -22.52
C ARG A 274 -57.20 -18.28 -22.86
N ARG A 275 -57.63 -17.72 -23.99
CA ARG A 275 -58.80 -18.16 -24.78
C ARG A 275 -58.29 -18.79 -26.05
N GLY A 276 -58.64 -20.03 -26.25
CA GLY A 276 -58.59 -20.72 -27.51
C GLY A 276 -59.88 -20.50 -28.29
N PRO A 277 -59.94 -20.95 -29.54
CA PRO A 277 -60.77 -22.11 -29.78
C PRO A 277 -59.99 -23.38 -30.00
#